data_846762384b261293ec2c7955f4ada689
#
_entry.id   846762384b261293ec2c7955f4ada689
#
_cell.length_a   1.000
_cell.length_b   1.000
_cell.length_c   1.000
_cell.angle_alpha   90.00
_cell.angle_beta   90.00
_cell.angle_gamma   90.00
#
_symmetry.space_group_name_H-M   'P 1'
#
loop_
_entity.id
_entity.type
_entity.pdbx_description
1 polymer ?
#
loop_
_entity_poly.entity_id
_entity_poly.type
_entity_poly.pdbx_seq_one_letter_code
_entity_poly.pdbx_strand_id
1 'polypeptide(L)'
;MINNFLFTKDSTLISKNLSKNLLTRFDEIYEKNIYNHKNYSHIYELKNDDILKEPLFLSLLNRIKKKFELITNVTDLDFDKLWFVSSSSNDSKKTTLPYIPHIDKRRYLKAMVYLHDVSLEHGPIHLGQVKNNIDIEQKRKKLPHDYKEKGLNNINDKDLDGSLMPMTGKAGDVIFFDTNTPHKAGIIKNNYNRKVLRFDFERPHFN
;
A
#
# COMPACT_ATOMS: atom_id res chain seq x y z
N MET A 1 -4.12 -24.87 -3.90
CA MET A 1 -4.58 -24.33 -2.60
C MET A 1 -4.34 -22.83 -2.64
N ILE A 2 -5.41 -22.02 -2.56
CA ILE A 2 -5.31 -20.57 -2.47
C ILE A 2 -4.72 -20.28 -1.09
N ASN A 3 -3.50 -19.78 -1.07
CA ASN A 3 -2.84 -19.40 0.18
C ASN A 3 -3.61 -18.19 0.74
N ASN A 4 -4.25 -18.35 1.90
CA ASN A 4 -5.05 -17.32 2.58
C ASN A 4 -4.17 -16.21 3.20
N PHE A 5 -3.07 -15.84 2.52
CA PHE A 5 -2.30 -14.69 2.94
C PHE A 5 -3.17 -13.42 2.84
N LEU A 6 -3.35 -12.75 3.95
CA LEU A 6 -4.08 -11.49 4.02
C LEU A 6 -3.12 -10.32 4.22
N PHE A 7 -2.39 -10.29 5.33
CA PHE A 7 -1.39 -9.27 5.62
C PHE A 7 -0.41 -9.69 6.71
N THR A 8 0.77 -9.08 6.71
CA THR A 8 1.78 -9.23 7.76
C THR A 8 2.68 -7.99 7.81
N LYS A 9 3.37 -7.82 8.92
CA LYS A 9 4.41 -6.80 9.10
C LYS A 9 5.77 -7.46 9.27
N ASP A 10 6.79 -6.93 8.58
CA ASP A 10 8.18 -7.33 8.74
C ASP A 10 9.03 -6.14 9.19
N SER A 11 9.63 -6.25 10.36
CA SER A 11 10.50 -5.22 10.95
C SER A 11 12.00 -5.55 10.80
N THR A 12 12.32 -6.57 10.01
CA THR A 12 13.71 -7.07 9.84
C THR A 12 14.25 -6.91 8.44
N LEU A 13 13.38 -6.70 7.45
CA LEU A 13 13.74 -6.65 6.05
C LEU A 13 14.66 -5.46 5.71
N ILE A 14 14.46 -4.34 6.40
CA ILE A 14 15.17 -3.07 6.17
C ILE A 14 15.85 -2.64 7.45
N SER A 15 17.18 -2.51 7.41
CA SER A 15 17.94 -1.97 8.55
C SER A 15 17.66 -0.48 8.75
N LYS A 16 17.88 0.03 9.96
CA LYS A 16 17.70 1.44 10.30
C LYS A 16 18.53 2.38 9.39
N ASN A 17 19.75 1.99 9.05
CA ASN A 17 20.60 2.77 8.15
C ASN A 17 20.03 2.79 6.73
N LEU A 18 19.55 1.65 6.24
CA LEU A 18 18.94 1.57 4.91
C LEU A 18 17.65 2.42 4.85
N SER A 19 16.82 2.39 5.89
CA SER A 19 15.62 3.23 5.98
C SER A 19 15.95 4.73 5.89
N LYS A 20 17.03 5.17 6.54
CA LYS A 20 17.50 6.57 6.49
C LYS A 20 17.93 6.97 5.08
N ASN A 21 18.69 6.11 4.40
CA ASN A 21 19.11 6.36 3.02
C ASN A 21 17.93 6.39 2.06
N LEU A 22 16.94 5.50 2.27
CA LEU A 22 15.70 5.49 1.49
C LEU A 22 14.89 6.78 1.67
N LEU A 23 14.80 7.32 2.89
CA LEU A 23 14.11 8.58 3.15
C LEU A 23 14.82 9.75 2.44
N THR A 24 16.13 9.85 2.54
CA THR A 24 16.90 10.89 1.85
C THR A 24 16.67 10.82 0.34
N ARG A 25 16.80 9.62 -0.24
CA ARG A 25 16.61 9.45 -1.69
C ARG A 25 15.15 9.67 -2.12
N PHE A 26 14.20 9.30 -1.29
CA PHE A 26 12.80 9.63 -1.49
C PHE A 26 12.59 11.14 -1.65
N ASP A 27 13.12 11.93 -0.71
CA ASP A 27 12.93 13.38 -0.72
C ASP A 27 13.56 14.02 -1.95
N GLU A 28 14.77 13.61 -2.33
CA GLU A 28 15.46 14.11 -3.53
C GLU A 28 14.65 13.86 -4.82
N ILE A 29 14.07 12.67 -4.97
CA ILE A 29 13.30 12.33 -6.16
C ILE A 29 11.91 12.97 -6.12
N TYR A 30 11.24 12.92 -4.98
CA TYR A 30 9.89 13.42 -4.80
C TYR A 30 9.83 14.93 -5.04
N GLU A 31 10.74 15.70 -4.44
CA GLU A 31 10.80 17.15 -4.62
C GLU A 31 11.03 17.58 -6.07
N LYS A 32 11.89 16.85 -6.80
CA LYS A 32 12.15 17.13 -8.24
C LYS A 32 10.93 16.88 -9.12
N ASN A 33 10.04 15.96 -8.73
CA ASN A 33 8.99 15.46 -9.60
C ASN A 33 7.59 15.92 -9.21
N ILE A 34 7.38 16.39 -7.97
CA ILE A 34 6.07 16.82 -7.48
C ILE A 34 5.47 17.96 -8.32
N TYR A 35 6.32 18.83 -8.86
CA TYR A 35 5.90 19.96 -9.72
C TYR A 35 5.35 19.51 -11.08
N ASN A 36 5.60 18.26 -11.49
CA ASN A 36 5.15 17.71 -12.77
C ASN A 36 3.79 17.00 -12.68
N HIS A 37 3.26 16.75 -11.47
CA HIS A 37 1.99 16.04 -11.28
C HIS A 37 0.83 17.00 -11.00
N LYS A 38 0.14 17.43 -12.07
CA LYS A 38 -1.02 18.35 -11.99
C LYS A 38 -2.23 17.80 -11.21
N ASN A 39 -2.33 16.46 -11.00
CA ASN A 39 -3.54 15.85 -10.47
C ASN A 39 -3.40 15.17 -9.10
N TYR A 40 -2.18 14.93 -8.59
CA TYR A 40 -1.93 14.26 -7.30
C TYR A 40 -0.71 14.85 -6.61
N SER A 41 -0.91 15.90 -5.82
CA SER A 41 0.17 16.62 -5.13
C SER A 41 0.92 15.80 -4.06
N HIS A 42 0.44 14.60 -3.75
CA HIS A 42 0.97 13.75 -2.68
C HIS A 42 1.46 12.37 -3.15
N ILE A 43 1.40 12.09 -4.45
CA ILE A 43 1.81 10.78 -5.01
C ILE A 43 2.67 11.01 -6.25
N TYR A 44 3.80 10.31 -6.33
CA TYR A 44 4.65 10.22 -7.51
C TYR A 44 4.89 8.76 -7.87
N GLU A 45 4.71 8.40 -9.13
CA GLU A 45 5.01 7.08 -9.68
C GLU A 45 6.40 7.08 -10.30
N LEU A 46 7.31 6.25 -9.78
CA LEU A 46 8.58 6.01 -10.44
C LEU A 46 8.39 4.92 -11.50
N LYS A 47 8.69 5.24 -12.75
CA LYS A 47 8.55 4.30 -13.87
C LYS A 47 9.57 3.14 -13.76
N ASN A 48 9.20 1.97 -14.28
CA ASN A 48 10.04 0.78 -14.19
C ASN A 48 11.44 0.98 -14.74
N ASP A 49 11.58 1.65 -15.89
CA ASP A 49 12.90 1.95 -16.48
C ASP A 49 13.79 2.85 -15.61
N ASP A 50 13.18 3.71 -14.81
CA ASP A 50 13.90 4.58 -13.88
C ASP A 50 14.30 3.85 -12.60
N ILE A 51 13.51 2.86 -12.16
CA ILE A 51 13.87 1.99 -11.02
C ILE A 51 15.14 1.20 -11.32
N LEU A 52 15.31 0.72 -12.56
CA LEU A 52 16.53 0.00 -12.97
C LEU A 52 17.79 0.86 -12.88
N LYS A 53 17.67 2.19 -12.96
CA LYS A 53 18.75 3.17 -12.83
C LYS A 53 19.03 3.56 -11.37
N GLU A 54 18.18 3.12 -10.42
CA GLU A 54 18.25 3.44 -9.01
C GLU A 54 18.61 2.20 -8.17
N PRO A 55 19.92 1.90 -7.97
CA PRO A 55 20.35 0.65 -7.31
C PRO A 55 19.73 0.42 -5.94
N LEU A 56 19.45 1.50 -5.20
CA LEU A 56 18.84 1.43 -3.87
C LEU A 56 17.41 0.86 -3.93
N PHE A 57 16.58 1.36 -4.85
CA PHE A 57 15.21 0.89 -5.01
C PHE A 57 15.13 -0.47 -5.70
N LEU A 58 16.04 -0.75 -6.65
CA LEU A 58 16.14 -2.06 -7.27
C LEU A 58 16.52 -3.15 -6.24
N SER A 59 17.49 -2.86 -5.36
CA SER A 59 17.84 -3.78 -4.27
C SER A 59 16.66 -4.02 -3.33
N LEU A 60 15.91 -2.96 -2.99
CA LEU A 60 14.74 -3.07 -2.13
C LEU A 60 13.61 -3.86 -2.81
N LEU A 61 13.35 -3.60 -4.09
CA LEU A 61 12.38 -4.34 -4.90
C LEU A 61 12.65 -5.84 -4.86
N ASN A 62 13.90 -6.25 -5.09
CA ASN A 62 14.30 -7.65 -5.07
C ASN A 62 14.10 -8.31 -3.70
N ARG A 63 14.39 -7.61 -2.60
CA ARG A 63 14.14 -8.10 -1.22
C ARG A 63 12.64 -8.27 -0.95
N ILE A 64 11.82 -7.29 -1.36
CA ILE A 64 10.37 -7.33 -1.20
C ILE A 64 9.77 -8.47 -2.01
N LYS A 65 10.18 -8.63 -3.30
CA LYS A 65 9.72 -9.73 -4.16
C LYS A 65 10.03 -11.08 -3.53
N LYS A 66 11.28 -11.31 -3.12
CA LYS A 66 11.68 -12.55 -2.44
C LYS A 66 10.88 -12.80 -1.16
N LYS A 67 10.57 -11.76 -0.38
CA LYS A 67 9.73 -11.91 0.81
C LYS A 67 8.31 -12.30 0.46
N PHE A 68 7.71 -11.70 -0.57
CA PHE A 68 6.39 -12.12 -1.06
C PHE A 68 6.39 -13.58 -1.51
N GLU A 69 7.39 -14.02 -2.27
CA GLU A 69 7.55 -15.41 -2.70
C GLU A 69 7.53 -16.37 -1.50
N LEU A 70 8.25 -16.02 -0.42
CA LEU A 70 8.30 -16.81 0.81
C LEU A 70 6.96 -16.88 1.55
N ILE A 71 6.21 -15.77 1.65
CA ILE A 71 4.98 -15.74 2.44
C ILE A 71 3.74 -16.17 1.64
N THR A 72 3.80 -16.15 0.32
CA THR A 72 2.65 -16.49 -0.54
C THR A 72 2.84 -17.78 -1.34
N ASN A 73 4.06 -18.31 -1.43
CA ASN A 73 4.46 -19.40 -2.34
C ASN A 73 4.16 -19.10 -3.82
N VAL A 74 4.16 -17.84 -4.22
CA VAL A 74 3.98 -17.39 -5.60
C VAL A 74 5.33 -16.89 -6.12
N THR A 75 5.85 -17.49 -7.19
CA THR A 75 7.20 -17.21 -7.72
C THR A 75 7.22 -16.33 -8.96
N ASP A 76 6.10 -16.17 -9.63
CA ASP A 76 5.93 -15.41 -10.89
C ASP A 76 5.26 -14.04 -10.68
N LEU A 77 5.66 -13.33 -9.62
CA LEU A 77 5.14 -12.01 -9.33
C LEU A 77 5.66 -10.97 -10.33
N ASP A 78 4.74 -10.33 -11.02
CA ASP A 78 5.05 -9.21 -11.90
C ASP A 78 5.01 -7.89 -11.11
N PHE A 79 6.14 -7.19 -11.11
CA PHE A 79 6.20 -5.86 -10.53
C PHE A 79 5.49 -4.86 -11.46
N ASP A 80 4.46 -4.18 -10.92
CA ASP A 80 3.69 -3.19 -11.66
C ASP A 80 4.24 -1.78 -11.41
N LYS A 81 4.34 -1.34 -10.13
CA LYS A 81 4.63 0.07 -9.82
C LYS A 81 5.35 0.29 -8.50
N LEU A 82 6.18 1.32 -8.48
CA LEU A 82 6.70 1.94 -7.27
C LEU A 82 6.11 3.34 -7.10
N TRP A 83 5.40 3.53 -6.00
CA TRP A 83 4.82 4.81 -5.62
C TRP A 83 5.58 5.46 -4.47
N PHE A 84 5.86 6.74 -4.65
CA PHE A 84 6.31 7.65 -3.61
C PHE A 84 5.07 8.36 -3.07
N VAL A 85 4.72 8.12 -1.82
CA VAL A 85 3.51 8.70 -1.22
C VAL A 85 3.90 9.56 -0.03
N SER A 86 3.66 10.86 -0.15
CA SER A 86 3.83 11.82 0.94
C SER A 86 2.46 12.41 1.26
N SER A 87 1.91 12.08 2.42
CA SER A 87 0.57 12.49 2.83
C SER A 87 0.63 13.40 4.06
N SER A 88 -0.26 14.37 4.12
CA SER A 88 -0.42 15.32 5.23
C SER A 88 -1.86 15.33 5.76
N SER A 89 -2.12 16.09 6.82
CA SER A 89 -3.48 16.27 7.35
C SER A 89 -4.44 16.88 6.32
N ASN A 90 -3.94 17.73 5.42
CA ASN A 90 -4.75 18.36 4.38
C ASN A 90 -5.26 17.39 3.32
N ASP A 91 -4.55 16.27 3.14
CA ASP A 91 -4.92 15.23 2.19
C ASP A 91 -5.99 14.27 2.75
N SER A 92 -6.21 14.29 4.07
CA SER A 92 -7.03 13.32 4.79
C SER A 92 -8.51 13.73 4.82
N LYS A 93 -9.37 13.05 4.07
CA LYS A 93 -10.82 13.28 4.04
C LYS A 93 -11.58 12.01 4.43
N LYS A 94 -12.34 12.06 5.54
CA LYS A 94 -13.05 10.89 6.09
C LYS A 94 -14.10 10.27 5.16
N THR A 95 -14.59 11.03 4.19
CA THR A 95 -15.73 10.65 3.33
C THR A 95 -15.33 10.23 1.92
N THR A 96 -14.04 10.22 1.59
CA THR A 96 -13.56 9.87 0.25
C THR A 96 -12.50 8.78 0.28
N LEU A 97 -12.33 8.06 -0.83
CA LEU A 97 -11.18 7.18 -1.00
C LEU A 97 -9.89 7.99 -0.96
N PRO A 98 -8.82 7.42 -0.36
CA PRO A 98 -8.70 6.06 0.17
C PRO A 98 -9.05 5.91 1.67
N TYR A 99 -9.78 6.84 2.28
CA TYR A 99 -10.03 6.90 3.74
C TYR A 99 -11.29 6.11 4.18
N ILE A 100 -12.05 5.57 3.24
CA ILE A 100 -13.17 4.66 3.50
C ILE A 100 -12.66 3.22 3.35
N PRO A 101 -13.14 2.25 4.18
CA PRO A 101 -12.82 0.85 3.98
C PRO A 101 -13.22 0.38 2.58
N HIS A 102 -12.29 -0.19 1.83
CA HIS A 102 -12.52 -0.58 0.44
C HIS A 102 -11.63 -1.76 0.01
N ILE A 103 -11.93 -2.29 -1.17
CA ILE A 103 -11.08 -3.21 -1.93
C ILE A 103 -10.66 -2.55 -3.24
N ASP A 104 -9.52 -2.96 -3.77
CA ASP A 104 -9.10 -2.53 -5.11
C ASP A 104 -9.83 -3.32 -6.21
N LYS A 105 -10.06 -2.69 -7.37
CA LYS A 105 -10.67 -3.36 -8.54
C LYS A 105 -9.74 -4.43 -9.13
N ARG A 106 -8.43 -4.19 -9.15
CA ARG A 106 -7.43 -5.19 -9.49
C ARG A 106 -6.86 -5.79 -8.23
N ARG A 107 -6.53 -7.08 -8.28
CA ARG A 107 -5.86 -7.73 -7.18
C ARG A 107 -4.36 -7.54 -7.28
N TYR A 108 -3.80 -6.93 -6.24
CA TYR A 108 -2.36 -6.73 -6.08
C TYR A 108 -1.87 -7.37 -4.79
N LEU A 109 -0.60 -7.75 -4.79
CA LEU A 109 0.17 -7.84 -3.55
C LEU A 109 0.89 -6.49 -3.37
N LYS A 110 0.67 -5.85 -2.25
CA LYS A 110 1.26 -4.54 -1.93
C LYS A 110 2.21 -4.62 -0.76
N ALA A 111 3.37 -3.97 -0.91
CA ALA A 111 4.30 -3.73 0.19
C ALA A 111 4.42 -2.23 0.44
N MET A 112 4.13 -1.79 1.67
CA MET A 112 4.30 -0.40 2.10
C MET A 112 5.46 -0.31 3.07
N VAL A 113 6.50 0.44 2.68
CA VAL A 113 7.69 0.69 3.48
C VAL A 113 7.52 2.02 4.21
N TYR A 114 7.56 2.01 5.53
CA TYR A 114 7.56 3.22 6.34
C TYR A 114 8.96 3.85 6.36
N LEU A 115 9.07 5.10 5.88
CA LEU A 115 10.33 5.81 5.82
C LEU A 115 10.70 6.54 7.13
N HIS A 116 9.74 6.69 8.02
CA HIS A 116 9.88 7.20 9.38
C HIS A 116 8.92 6.46 10.31
N ASP A 117 9.01 6.72 11.61
CA ASP A 117 8.08 6.14 12.59
C ASP A 117 6.64 6.58 12.29
N VAL A 118 5.71 5.62 12.26
CA VAL A 118 4.30 5.84 11.96
C VAL A 118 3.46 5.41 13.16
N SER A 119 3.04 6.36 13.97
CA SER A 119 2.07 6.21 15.05
C SER A 119 0.63 6.41 14.54
N LEU A 120 -0.36 6.33 15.42
CA LEU A 120 -1.76 6.60 15.08
C LEU A 120 -1.97 8.02 14.52
N GLU A 121 -1.20 9.00 14.99
CA GLU A 121 -1.27 10.39 14.56
C GLU A 121 -0.83 10.58 13.10
N HIS A 122 0.06 9.72 12.62
CA HIS A 122 0.54 9.72 11.24
C HIS A 122 -0.44 9.04 10.25
N GLY A 123 -1.58 8.55 10.74
CA GLY A 123 -2.60 7.90 9.91
C GLY A 123 -2.10 6.64 9.21
N PRO A 124 -1.69 5.58 9.94
CA PRO A 124 -1.22 4.34 9.35
C PRO A 124 -2.28 3.71 8.45
N ILE A 125 -1.88 2.83 7.54
CA ILE A 125 -2.84 1.98 6.84
C ILE A 125 -3.59 1.12 7.84
N HIS A 126 -4.89 0.95 7.63
CA HIS A 126 -5.73 0.03 8.40
C HIS A 126 -6.07 -1.17 7.53
N LEU A 127 -5.89 -2.36 8.06
CA LEU A 127 -6.14 -3.64 7.39
C LEU A 127 -7.08 -4.49 8.24
N GLY A 128 -7.89 -5.33 7.60
CA GLY A 128 -8.80 -6.23 8.32
C GLY A 128 -9.31 -7.37 7.45
N GLN A 129 -10.34 -8.03 7.92
CA GLN A 129 -10.93 -9.18 7.24
C GLN A 129 -12.42 -8.94 7.03
N VAL A 130 -13.00 -9.57 6.00
CA VAL A 130 -14.43 -9.68 5.86
C VAL A 130 -14.92 -10.95 6.55
N LYS A 131 -16.21 -10.97 6.90
CA LYS A 131 -16.86 -12.19 7.40
C LYS A 131 -16.75 -13.32 6.36
N ASN A 132 -16.71 -14.56 6.84
CA ASN A 132 -16.49 -15.74 6.00
C ASN A 132 -17.52 -15.94 4.87
N ASN A 133 -18.71 -15.32 4.98
CA ASN A 133 -19.75 -15.37 3.95
C ASN A 133 -19.60 -14.32 2.85
N ILE A 134 -18.55 -13.49 2.89
CA ILE A 134 -18.30 -12.44 1.90
C ILE A 134 -17.24 -12.90 0.92
N ASP A 135 -17.62 -13.07 -0.34
CA ASP A 135 -16.70 -13.39 -1.43
C ASP A 135 -16.17 -12.09 -2.10
N ILE A 136 -14.96 -11.71 -1.72
CA ILE A 136 -14.29 -10.51 -2.24
C ILE A 136 -14.01 -10.62 -3.74
N GLU A 137 -13.62 -11.81 -4.24
CA GLU A 137 -13.36 -11.99 -5.67
C GLU A 137 -14.62 -11.84 -6.49
N GLN A 138 -15.73 -12.43 -6.03
CA GLN A 138 -17.01 -12.26 -6.69
C GLN A 138 -17.48 -10.80 -6.66
N LYS A 139 -17.30 -10.10 -5.52
CA LYS A 139 -17.59 -8.66 -5.42
C LYS A 139 -16.77 -7.88 -6.44
N ARG A 140 -15.46 -8.14 -6.54
CA ARG A 140 -14.53 -7.46 -7.45
C ARG A 140 -14.92 -7.65 -8.92
N LYS A 141 -15.24 -8.89 -9.33
CA LYS A 141 -15.64 -9.21 -10.71
C LYS A 141 -16.90 -8.44 -11.16
N LYS A 142 -17.77 -8.12 -10.23
CA LYS A 142 -19.02 -7.36 -10.49
C LYS A 142 -18.83 -5.84 -10.51
N LEU A 143 -17.65 -5.30 -10.20
CA LEU A 143 -17.42 -3.85 -10.18
C LEU A 143 -17.45 -3.27 -11.61
N PRO A 144 -18.39 -2.33 -11.92
CA PRO A 144 -18.45 -1.66 -13.22
C PRO A 144 -17.29 -0.68 -13.39
N HIS A 145 -17.24 0.00 -14.54
CA HIS A 145 -16.17 0.97 -14.82
C HIS A 145 -16.19 2.16 -13.84
N ASP A 146 -17.37 2.65 -13.52
CA ASP A 146 -17.64 3.82 -12.65
C ASP A 146 -17.77 3.46 -11.15
N TYR A 147 -17.20 2.34 -10.75
CA TYR A 147 -17.34 1.79 -9.39
C TYR A 147 -16.90 2.74 -8.27
N LYS A 148 -15.88 3.57 -8.51
CA LYS A 148 -15.35 4.51 -7.50
C LYS A 148 -16.34 5.62 -7.21
N GLU A 149 -16.93 6.20 -8.24
CA GLU A 149 -17.91 7.28 -8.14
C GLU A 149 -19.16 6.83 -7.40
N LYS A 150 -19.55 5.57 -7.60
CA LYS A 150 -20.71 4.94 -6.94
C LYS A 150 -20.36 4.30 -5.59
N GLY A 151 -19.10 4.31 -5.16
CA GLY A 151 -18.67 3.68 -3.91
C GLY A 151 -18.88 2.16 -3.84
N LEU A 152 -18.96 1.48 -4.99
CA LEU A 152 -19.31 0.05 -5.05
C LEU A 152 -18.19 -0.87 -4.55
N ASN A 153 -16.96 -0.39 -4.48
CA ASN A 153 -15.82 -1.09 -3.90
C ASN A 153 -15.68 -0.85 -2.38
N ASN A 154 -16.53 -0.04 -1.78
CA ASN A 154 -16.53 0.17 -0.35
C ASN A 154 -16.96 -1.10 0.40
N ILE A 155 -16.40 -1.30 1.57
CA ILE A 155 -16.76 -2.37 2.51
C ILE A 155 -17.46 -1.72 3.71
N ASN A 156 -18.66 -2.14 3.99
CA ASN A 156 -19.40 -1.64 5.14
C ASN A 156 -18.87 -2.27 6.43
N ASP A 157 -18.96 -1.56 7.55
CA ASP A 157 -18.52 -2.06 8.86
C ASP A 157 -19.23 -3.37 9.25
N LYS A 158 -20.51 -3.54 8.87
CA LYS A 158 -21.27 -4.77 9.10
C LYS A 158 -20.72 -6.01 8.37
N ASP A 159 -19.96 -5.81 7.30
CA ASP A 159 -19.36 -6.86 6.46
C ASP A 159 -17.95 -7.23 6.93
N LEU A 160 -17.37 -6.43 7.83
CA LEU A 160 -16.06 -6.70 8.42
C LEU A 160 -16.18 -7.75 9.54
N ASP A 161 -15.11 -8.56 9.68
CA ASP A 161 -14.91 -9.43 10.83
C ASP A 161 -14.11 -8.65 11.91
N GLY A 162 -14.85 -7.91 12.71
CA GLY A 162 -14.27 -6.94 13.64
C GLY A 162 -13.94 -5.59 12.99
N SER A 163 -13.05 -4.83 13.61
CA SER A 163 -12.60 -3.53 13.11
C SER A 163 -11.31 -3.64 12.31
N LEU A 164 -11.10 -2.71 11.36
CA LEU A 164 -9.81 -2.59 10.69
C LEU A 164 -8.72 -2.17 11.68
N MET A 165 -7.63 -2.91 11.70
CA MET A 165 -6.49 -2.71 12.61
C MET A 165 -5.50 -1.70 12.02
N PRO A 166 -5.12 -0.64 12.76
CA PRO A 166 -4.10 0.30 12.31
C PRO A 166 -2.71 -0.36 12.36
N MET A 167 -2.01 -0.34 11.25
CA MET A 167 -0.66 -0.91 11.11
C MET A 167 0.39 0.14 11.47
N THR A 168 0.53 0.46 12.75
CA THR A 168 1.62 1.33 13.23
C THR A 168 2.97 0.66 13.07
N GLY A 169 4.05 1.44 12.98
CA GLY A 169 5.39 0.87 12.78
C GLY A 169 6.53 1.86 12.98
N LYS A 170 7.74 1.34 12.88
CA LYS A 170 9.00 2.10 12.91
C LYS A 170 9.52 2.35 11.51
N ALA A 171 10.45 3.30 11.39
CA ALA A 171 11.20 3.50 10.15
C ALA A 171 11.86 2.18 9.71
N GLY A 172 11.59 1.75 8.48
CA GLY A 172 12.03 0.47 7.92
C GLY A 172 11.05 -0.68 8.05
N ASP A 173 9.95 -0.54 8.81
CA ASP A 173 8.89 -1.55 8.81
C ASP A 173 8.23 -1.65 7.44
N VAL A 174 7.98 -2.87 7.01
CA VAL A 174 7.30 -3.16 5.75
C VAL A 174 5.97 -3.86 6.03
N ILE A 175 4.88 -3.27 5.55
CA ILE A 175 3.55 -3.85 5.64
C ILE A 175 3.24 -4.55 4.31
N PHE A 176 3.12 -5.87 4.35
CA PHE A 176 2.75 -6.72 3.22
C PHE A 176 1.26 -7.03 3.28
N PHE A 177 0.53 -6.87 2.18
CA PHE A 177 -0.88 -7.26 2.14
C PHE A 177 -1.36 -7.59 0.73
N ASP A 178 -2.36 -8.47 0.65
CA ASP A 178 -3.14 -8.75 -0.54
C ASP A 178 -4.33 -7.77 -0.60
N THR A 179 -4.64 -7.17 -1.73
CA THR A 179 -5.75 -6.23 -1.86
C THR A 179 -7.15 -6.88 -1.84
N ASN A 180 -7.23 -8.20 -1.60
CA ASN A 180 -8.43 -8.86 -1.10
C ASN A 180 -8.72 -8.50 0.36
N THR A 181 -7.71 -8.01 1.08
CA THR A 181 -7.85 -7.47 2.41
C THR A 181 -8.56 -6.12 2.34
N PRO A 182 -9.71 -5.93 3.01
CA PRO A 182 -10.29 -4.61 3.20
C PRO A 182 -9.26 -3.68 3.84
N HIS A 183 -9.10 -2.51 3.24
CA HIS A 183 -8.10 -1.55 3.69
C HIS A 183 -8.58 -0.11 3.54
N LYS A 184 -7.96 0.77 4.33
CA LYS A 184 -8.11 2.23 4.19
C LYS A 184 -6.86 2.95 4.67
N ALA A 185 -6.64 4.17 4.20
CA ALA A 185 -5.69 5.08 4.81
C ALA A 185 -6.23 5.57 6.16
N GLY A 186 -5.36 5.69 7.16
CA GLY A 186 -5.70 6.37 8.41
C GLY A 186 -5.71 7.88 8.24
N ILE A 187 -6.50 8.56 9.06
CA ILE A 187 -6.56 10.03 9.10
C ILE A 187 -5.31 10.56 9.79
N ILE A 188 -4.62 11.47 9.12
CA ILE A 188 -3.43 12.13 9.64
C ILE A 188 -3.86 13.33 10.47
N LYS A 189 -3.35 13.43 11.69
CA LYS A 189 -3.61 14.59 12.57
C LYS A 189 -2.81 15.82 12.12
N ASN A 190 -3.27 16.99 12.51
CA ASN A 190 -2.57 18.25 12.23
C ASN A 190 -1.11 18.18 12.71
N ASN A 191 -0.21 18.78 11.94
CA ASN A 191 1.25 18.78 12.16
C ASN A 191 1.96 17.44 12.01
N TYR A 192 1.25 16.40 11.53
CA TYR A 192 1.85 15.11 11.18
C TYR A 192 1.84 14.91 9.67
N ASN A 193 2.74 14.09 9.20
CA ASN A 193 2.81 13.63 7.82
C ASN A 193 3.19 12.14 7.78
N ARG A 194 3.03 11.52 6.63
CA ARG A 194 3.47 10.14 6.40
C ARG A 194 4.12 10.02 5.05
N LYS A 195 5.37 9.54 5.03
CA LYS A 195 6.12 9.21 3.80
C LYS A 195 6.29 7.70 3.70
N VAL A 196 5.84 7.13 2.61
CA VAL A 196 5.96 5.70 2.34
C VAL A 196 6.38 5.44 0.90
N LEU A 197 7.14 4.35 0.70
CA LEU A 197 7.29 3.71 -0.59
C LEU A 197 6.27 2.58 -0.68
N ARG A 198 5.51 2.52 -1.78
CA ARG A 198 4.55 1.44 -2.01
C ARG A 198 4.90 0.70 -3.30
N PHE A 199 5.16 -0.58 -3.17
CA PHE A 199 5.41 -1.50 -4.26
C PHE A 199 4.13 -2.29 -4.54
N ASP A 200 3.66 -2.22 -5.77
CA ASP A 200 2.48 -2.96 -6.24
C ASP A 200 2.96 -4.08 -7.19
N PHE A 201 2.53 -5.33 -6.92
CA PHE A 201 2.81 -6.51 -7.74
C PHE A 201 1.51 -7.07 -8.27
N GLU A 202 1.43 -7.34 -9.56
CA GLU A 202 0.31 -8.08 -10.13
C GLU A 202 0.43 -9.57 -9.80
N ARG A 203 -0.73 -10.22 -9.66
CA ARG A 203 -0.83 -11.68 -9.57
C ARG A 203 -1.40 -12.19 -10.88
N PRO A 204 -0.56 -12.74 -11.78
CA PRO A 204 -0.99 -13.07 -13.14
C PRO A 204 -2.04 -14.18 -13.26
N HIS A 205 -2.27 -14.98 -12.22
CA HIS A 205 -3.06 -16.23 -12.33
C HIS A 205 -4.27 -16.35 -11.40
N PHE A 206 -4.95 -15.23 -11.13
CA PHE A 206 -6.28 -15.26 -10.51
C PHE A 206 -7.34 -14.73 -11.49
N ASN A 207 -7.50 -15.46 -12.58
CA ASN A 207 -8.66 -15.37 -13.47
C ASN A 207 -9.78 -16.30 -13.00
#